data_6ac998950149086fe8bc4492e18451ae
#
_entry.id   6ac998950149086fe8bc4492e18451ae
#
_cell.length_a   1.000
_cell.length_b   1.000
_cell.length_c   1.000
_cell.angle_alpha   90.00
_cell.angle_beta   90.00
_cell.angle_gamma   90.00
#
_symmetry.space_group_name_H-M   'P 1'
#
loop_
_entity.id
_entity.type
_entity.pdbx_description
1 polymer ?
#
loop_
_entity_poly.entity_id
_entity_poly.type
_entity_poly.pdbx_seq_one_letter_code
_entity_poly.pdbx_strand_id
1 'polypeptide(L)'
;GYDYYLKNGFTVTPYIGVGYRYLLDDNGGKRSTTGHWAYDRESQYYYVPIGFDLARQLSERWKLKWNAEYDWFMTGQQKSHFEDDPNGIYTQTLSNHQPSGYGARTSLKLSRQAEAVDLFLEPFVRYWHIDPSHVGCSDETCGIEPNNRTEEYGLRMGVNF
;
A
#
# COMPACT_ATOMS: atom_id res chain seq x y z
N GLY A 1 11.91 9.39 -13.99
CA GLY A 1 11.72 10.80 -13.65
C GLY A 1 12.81 11.67 -14.27
N TYR A 2 12.59 12.94 -14.27
CA TYR A 2 13.56 13.94 -14.71
C TYR A 2 13.91 14.85 -13.53
N ASP A 3 15.21 15.08 -13.30
CA ASP A 3 15.68 15.88 -12.18
C ASP A 3 15.69 17.38 -12.53
N TYR A 4 14.95 18.17 -11.76
CA TYR A 4 14.94 19.63 -11.84
C TYR A 4 15.77 20.23 -10.71
N TYR A 5 16.86 20.89 -11.05
CA TYR A 5 17.77 21.54 -10.10
C TYR A 5 17.28 22.95 -9.79
N LEU A 6 16.95 23.21 -8.53
CA LEU A 6 16.51 24.51 -8.06
C LEU A 6 17.69 25.37 -7.59
N LYS A 7 17.58 26.71 -7.72
CA LYS A 7 18.64 27.66 -7.36
C LYS A 7 19.07 27.62 -5.89
N ASN A 8 18.23 27.06 -5.00
CA ASN A 8 18.52 26.96 -3.57
C ASN A 8 19.15 25.62 -3.16
N GLY A 9 19.64 24.85 -4.12
CA GLY A 9 20.32 23.56 -3.89
C GLY A 9 19.38 22.38 -3.63
N PHE A 10 18.09 22.53 -3.91
CA PHE A 10 17.15 21.40 -3.95
C PHE A 10 17.10 20.79 -5.36
N THR A 11 16.84 19.49 -5.39
CA THR A 11 16.52 18.75 -6.61
C THR A 11 15.10 18.20 -6.45
N VAL A 12 14.26 18.45 -7.45
CA VAL A 12 12.89 17.89 -7.51
C VAL A 12 12.83 16.87 -8.63
N THR A 13 12.36 15.68 -8.32
CA THR A 13 12.22 14.58 -9.28
C THR A 13 10.75 14.13 -9.29
N PRO A 14 9.89 14.68 -10.16
CA PRO A 14 8.52 14.19 -10.33
C PRO A 14 8.53 12.82 -11.02
N TYR A 15 7.53 12.02 -10.70
CA TYR A 15 7.32 10.72 -11.33
C TYR A 15 5.85 10.34 -11.44
N ILE A 16 5.58 9.46 -12.37
CA ILE A 16 4.31 8.78 -12.55
C ILE A 16 4.61 7.32 -12.91
N GLY A 17 3.76 6.40 -12.53
CA GLY A 17 3.99 4.99 -12.78
C GLY A 17 2.72 4.17 -12.79
N VAL A 18 2.87 2.86 -12.72
CA VAL A 18 1.80 1.90 -12.47
C VAL A 18 2.11 1.14 -11.20
N GLY A 19 1.10 0.91 -10.38
CA GLY A 19 1.23 0.22 -9.11
C GLY A 19 0.27 -0.95 -9.00
N TYR A 20 0.71 -1.98 -8.30
CA TYR A 20 -0.08 -3.11 -7.90
C TYR A 20 0.11 -3.37 -6.42
N ARG A 21 -0.99 -3.55 -5.68
CA ARG A 21 -0.96 -3.91 -4.26
C ARG A 21 -1.75 -5.19 -4.06
N TYR A 22 -1.13 -6.16 -3.41
CA TYR A 22 -1.75 -7.40 -2.99
C TYR A 22 -1.71 -7.49 -1.46
N LEU A 23 -2.83 -7.84 -0.87
CA LEU A 23 -2.98 -8.09 0.56
C LEU A 23 -3.64 -9.44 0.75
N LEU A 24 -3.06 -10.25 1.61
CA LEU A 24 -3.63 -11.50 2.08
C LEU A 24 -3.86 -11.38 3.60
N ASP A 25 -5.10 -11.53 4.00
CA ASP A 25 -5.51 -11.74 5.39
C ASP A 25 -5.69 -13.25 5.61
N ASP A 26 -4.59 -13.90 5.98
CA ASP A 26 -4.48 -15.36 6.20
C ASP A 26 -5.09 -15.73 7.57
N ASN A 27 -6.41 -15.83 7.62
CA ASN A 27 -7.18 -16.19 8.80
C ASN A 27 -8.01 -17.46 8.62
N GLY A 28 -7.93 -18.12 7.47
CA GLY A 28 -8.66 -19.34 7.15
C GLY A 28 -8.49 -20.43 8.20
N GLY A 29 -9.60 -21.01 8.64
CA GLY A 29 -9.61 -22.05 9.65
C GLY A 29 -9.20 -21.63 11.07
N LYS A 30 -8.99 -20.33 11.33
CA LYS A 30 -8.68 -19.79 12.67
C LYS A 30 -9.95 -19.29 13.37
N ARG A 31 -9.97 -19.28 14.68
CA ARG A 31 -11.08 -18.70 15.45
C ARG A 31 -10.75 -17.27 15.86
N SER A 32 -11.72 -16.38 15.66
CA SER A 32 -11.66 -15.01 16.17
C SER A 32 -11.77 -15.00 17.71
N THR A 33 -11.46 -13.88 18.33
CA THR A 33 -11.65 -13.68 19.79
C THR A 33 -13.11 -13.79 20.24
N THR A 34 -14.06 -13.65 19.29
CA THR A 34 -15.50 -13.82 19.54
C THR A 34 -16.00 -15.24 19.29
N GLY A 35 -15.09 -16.17 18.94
CA GLY A 35 -15.40 -17.59 18.74
C GLY A 35 -15.92 -17.98 17.35
N HIS A 36 -16.05 -17.02 16.43
CA HIS A 36 -16.42 -17.29 15.05
C HIS A 36 -15.22 -17.79 14.25
N TRP A 37 -15.47 -18.68 13.31
CA TRP A 37 -14.47 -19.08 12.34
C TRP A 37 -14.19 -17.93 11.37
N ALA A 38 -12.93 -17.77 11.03
CA ALA A 38 -12.48 -16.81 10.04
C ALA A 38 -12.17 -17.51 8.72
N TYR A 39 -12.12 -16.74 7.67
CA TYR A 39 -11.80 -17.15 6.30
C TYR A 39 -10.72 -16.24 5.73
N ASP A 40 -10.01 -16.73 4.72
CA ASP A 40 -9.00 -15.95 4.02
C ASP A 40 -9.63 -14.85 3.17
N ARG A 41 -8.95 -13.69 3.11
CA ARG A 41 -9.37 -12.56 2.29
C ARG A 41 -8.20 -12.06 1.46
N GLU A 42 -8.42 -11.96 0.15
CA GLU A 42 -7.45 -11.42 -0.78
C GLU A 42 -7.93 -10.09 -1.33
N SER A 43 -7.08 -9.06 -1.28
CA SER A 43 -7.33 -7.78 -1.92
C SER A 43 -6.27 -7.51 -2.98
N GLN A 44 -6.71 -7.13 -4.17
CA GLN A 44 -5.86 -6.79 -5.31
C GLN A 44 -6.24 -5.41 -5.81
N TYR A 45 -5.29 -4.47 -5.84
CA TYR A 45 -5.51 -3.08 -6.24
C TYR A 45 -4.56 -2.69 -7.34
N TYR A 46 -5.09 -2.04 -8.39
CA TYR A 46 -4.33 -1.42 -9.46
C TYR A 46 -4.47 0.09 -9.35
N TYR A 47 -3.38 0.81 -9.44
CA TYR A 47 -3.36 2.26 -9.26
C TYR A 47 -2.25 2.94 -10.07
N VAL A 48 -2.37 4.25 -10.22
CA VAL A 48 -1.35 5.11 -10.82
C VAL A 48 -0.73 5.96 -9.71
N PRO A 49 0.51 5.67 -9.28
CA PRO A 49 1.25 6.54 -8.37
C PRO A 49 1.70 7.81 -9.11
N ILE A 50 1.41 8.96 -8.51
CA ILE A 50 1.83 10.28 -8.98
C ILE A 50 2.52 10.96 -7.80
N GLY A 51 3.79 11.30 -7.96
CA GLY A 51 4.55 11.83 -6.84
C GLY A 51 5.78 12.61 -7.23
N PHE A 52 6.51 13.01 -6.22
CA PHE A 52 7.82 13.64 -6.40
C PHE A 52 8.76 13.31 -5.24
N ASP A 53 10.03 13.32 -5.54
CA ASP A 53 11.12 13.37 -4.57
C ASP A 53 11.67 14.81 -4.50
N LEU A 54 11.83 15.34 -3.29
CA LEU A 54 12.54 16.59 -3.03
C LEU A 54 13.80 16.27 -2.25
N ALA A 55 14.95 16.43 -2.89
CA ALA A 55 16.24 16.10 -2.29
C ALA A 55 17.11 17.34 -2.08
N ARG A 56 17.92 17.32 -1.03
CA ARG A 56 18.93 18.33 -0.74
C ARG A 56 20.16 17.70 -0.13
N GLN A 57 21.33 18.10 -0.62
CA GLN A 57 22.61 17.83 0.04
C GLN A 57 22.75 18.77 1.25
N LEU A 58 22.82 18.20 2.46
CA LEU A 58 22.99 18.97 3.70
C LEU A 58 24.46 19.26 4.01
N SER A 59 25.35 18.33 3.64
CA SER A 59 26.81 18.44 3.73
C SER A 59 27.44 17.47 2.75
N GLU A 60 28.77 17.41 2.67
CA GLU A 60 29.51 16.47 1.80
C GLU A 60 29.08 15.01 2.01
N ARG A 61 28.63 14.66 3.21
CA ARG A 61 28.28 13.27 3.57
C ARG A 61 26.81 13.05 3.84
N TRP A 62 25.98 14.09 4.00
CA TRP A 62 24.59 13.94 4.38
C TRP A 62 23.63 14.44 3.31
N LYS A 63 22.66 13.61 2.95
CA LYS A 63 21.59 13.93 2.01
C LYS A 63 20.25 13.67 2.66
N LEU A 64 19.33 14.63 2.53
CA LEU A 64 17.94 14.51 2.93
C LEU A 64 17.07 14.41 1.67
N LYS A 65 16.12 13.47 1.68
CA LYS A 65 15.14 13.32 0.61
C LYS A 65 13.74 13.16 1.23
N TRP A 66 12.82 14.01 0.81
CA TRP A 66 11.41 13.89 1.11
C TRP A 66 10.68 13.36 -0.11
N ASN A 67 9.87 12.30 0.08
CA ASN A 67 8.97 11.75 -0.92
C ASN A 67 7.53 12.09 -0.54
N ALA A 68 6.73 12.49 -1.53
CA ALA A 68 5.28 12.60 -1.41
C ALA A 68 4.63 11.99 -2.65
N GLU A 69 3.63 11.15 -2.45
CA GLU A 69 2.96 10.41 -3.51
C GLU A 69 1.47 10.31 -3.23
N TYR A 70 0.69 10.45 -4.28
CA TYR A 70 -0.73 10.14 -4.34
C TYR A 70 -0.94 8.95 -5.26
N ASP A 71 -1.67 7.95 -4.77
CA ASP A 71 -2.00 6.73 -5.52
C ASP A 71 -3.42 6.86 -6.06
N TRP A 72 -3.55 7.18 -7.35
CA TRP A 72 -4.83 7.22 -8.01
C TRP A 72 -5.31 5.79 -8.26
N PHE A 73 -6.32 5.39 -7.50
CA PHE A 73 -6.92 4.07 -7.60
C PHE A 73 -7.66 3.90 -8.92
N MET A 74 -7.42 2.80 -9.62
CA MET A 74 -8.06 2.49 -10.90
C MET A 74 -9.16 1.44 -10.72
N THR A 75 -8.84 0.36 -10.05
CA THR A 75 -9.75 -0.77 -9.83
C THR A 75 -9.20 -1.69 -8.76
N GLY A 76 -10.09 -2.45 -8.11
CA GLY A 76 -9.72 -3.48 -7.17
C GLY A 76 -10.66 -4.66 -7.19
N GLN A 77 -10.17 -5.77 -6.68
CA GLN A 77 -10.93 -6.98 -6.44
C GLN A 77 -10.67 -7.47 -5.03
N GLN A 78 -11.74 -7.77 -4.32
CA GLN A 78 -11.71 -8.46 -3.04
C GLN A 78 -12.28 -9.86 -3.24
N LYS A 79 -11.56 -10.88 -2.73
CA LYS A 79 -12.04 -12.26 -2.65
C LYS A 79 -12.18 -12.66 -1.19
N SER A 80 -13.29 -13.26 -0.84
CA SER A 80 -13.58 -13.82 0.48
C SER A 80 -13.78 -15.30 0.33
N HIS A 81 -12.85 -16.09 0.89
CA HIS A 81 -12.80 -17.55 0.78
C HIS A 81 -13.68 -18.17 1.87
N PHE A 82 -15.01 -18.08 1.72
CA PHE A 82 -15.96 -18.59 2.72
C PHE A 82 -15.88 -20.10 2.90
N GLU A 83 -15.35 -20.82 1.92
CA GLU A 83 -15.05 -22.24 1.98
C GLU A 83 -14.04 -22.64 3.06
N ASP A 84 -13.27 -21.68 3.59
CA ASP A 84 -12.31 -21.93 4.67
C ASP A 84 -12.97 -22.05 6.04
N ASP A 85 -14.25 -21.68 6.18
CA ASP A 85 -15.00 -21.86 7.44
C ASP A 85 -15.47 -23.32 7.56
N PRO A 86 -14.89 -24.14 8.48
CA PRO A 86 -15.25 -25.55 8.61
C PRO A 86 -16.71 -25.79 9.03
N ASN A 87 -17.37 -24.80 9.63
CA ASN A 87 -18.77 -24.85 10.02
C ASN A 87 -19.63 -23.90 9.16
N GLY A 88 -19.04 -23.31 8.13
CA GLY A 88 -19.70 -22.41 7.22
C GLY A 88 -20.77 -23.11 6.40
N ILE A 89 -21.80 -22.36 6.06
CA ILE A 89 -22.86 -22.82 5.13
C ILE A 89 -22.52 -22.53 3.69
N TYR A 90 -21.46 -21.76 3.46
CA TYR A 90 -20.99 -21.35 2.12
C TYR A 90 -19.76 -22.15 1.74
N THR A 91 -19.72 -22.63 0.52
CA THR A 91 -18.63 -23.47 -0.02
C THR A 91 -17.88 -22.80 -1.16
N GLN A 92 -18.22 -21.55 -1.47
CA GLN A 92 -17.68 -20.81 -2.62
C GLN A 92 -17.05 -19.49 -2.19
N THR A 93 -15.99 -19.14 -2.91
CA THR A 93 -15.38 -17.80 -2.82
C THR A 93 -16.34 -16.74 -3.34
N LEU A 94 -16.57 -15.70 -2.55
CA LEU A 94 -17.26 -14.49 -2.99
C LEU A 94 -16.26 -13.48 -3.54
N SER A 95 -16.53 -12.98 -4.75
CA SER A 95 -15.67 -11.99 -5.41
C SER A 95 -16.40 -10.65 -5.57
N ASN A 96 -15.77 -9.58 -5.05
CA ASN A 96 -16.32 -8.23 -5.07
C ASN A 96 -15.42 -7.30 -5.88
N HIS A 97 -16.01 -6.53 -6.78
CA HIS A 97 -15.31 -5.47 -7.52
C HIS A 97 -15.38 -4.15 -6.74
N GLN A 98 -14.22 -3.55 -6.49
CA GLN A 98 -14.06 -2.25 -5.83
C GLN A 98 -13.75 -1.18 -6.90
N PRO A 99 -14.70 -0.26 -7.17
CA PRO A 99 -14.59 0.66 -8.31
C PRO A 99 -13.76 1.90 -8.01
N SER A 100 -13.59 2.28 -6.73
CA SER A 100 -12.99 3.55 -6.35
C SER A 100 -12.23 3.47 -5.02
N GLY A 101 -11.34 4.44 -4.84
CA GLY A 101 -10.50 4.59 -3.68
C GLY A 101 -9.37 5.56 -3.96
N TYR A 102 -8.47 5.71 -3.02
CA TYR A 102 -7.21 6.43 -3.18
C TYR A 102 -6.20 6.00 -2.14
N GLY A 103 -4.92 6.21 -2.45
CA GLY A 103 -3.83 6.10 -1.50
C GLY A 103 -3.01 7.37 -1.43
N ALA A 104 -2.28 7.52 -0.35
CA ALA A 104 -1.26 8.56 -0.20
C ALA A 104 -0.10 8.02 0.62
N ARG A 105 1.10 8.41 0.28
CA ARG A 105 2.28 8.10 1.11
C ARG A 105 3.26 9.25 1.16
N THR A 106 4.00 9.29 2.26
CA THR A 106 5.14 10.20 2.42
C THR A 106 6.25 9.52 3.19
N SER A 107 7.48 9.88 2.88
CA SER A 107 8.66 9.42 3.63
C SER A 107 9.73 10.50 3.69
N LEU A 108 10.58 10.43 4.71
CA LEU A 108 11.73 11.32 4.89
C LEU A 108 12.99 10.48 5.02
N LYS A 109 13.81 10.41 3.98
CA LYS A 109 15.02 9.62 3.94
C LYS A 109 16.24 10.47 4.26
N LEU A 110 16.92 10.18 5.37
CA LEU A 110 18.22 10.72 5.69
C LEU A 110 19.28 9.68 5.31
N SER A 111 20.20 10.06 4.42
CA SER A 111 21.30 9.19 3.98
C SER A 111 22.64 9.79 4.37
N ARG A 112 23.57 8.93 4.79
CA ARG A 112 24.96 9.27 5.06
C ARG A 112 25.85 8.52 4.09
N GLN A 113 26.57 9.26 3.27
CA GLN A 113 27.58 8.73 2.34
C GLN A 113 28.88 8.47 3.07
N ALA A 114 29.44 7.29 2.91
CA ALA A 114 30.76 6.91 3.38
C ALA A 114 31.54 6.27 2.23
N GLU A 115 32.86 6.13 2.36
CA GLU A 115 33.75 5.73 1.26
C GLU A 115 33.38 4.40 0.59
N ALA A 116 32.81 3.45 1.34
CA ALA A 116 32.47 2.13 0.84
C ALA A 116 30.96 1.79 0.94
N VAL A 117 30.20 2.55 1.70
CA VAL A 117 28.83 2.14 2.08
C VAL A 117 27.97 3.36 2.40
N ASP A 118 26.80 3.45 1.81
CA ASP A 118 25.78 4.45 2.17
C ASP A 118 24.79 3.88 3.19
N LEU A 119 24.66 4.55 4.32
CA LEU A 119 23.66 4.21 5.33
C LEU A 119 22.44 5.10 5.15
N PHE A 120 21.24 4.57 5.39
CA PHE A 120 20.05 5.40 5.41
C PHE A 120 19.06 5.01 6.51
N LEU A 121 18.27 6.01 6.92
CA LEU A 121 17.11 5.91 7.79
C LEU A 121 15.93 6.61 7.12
N GLU A 122 14.77 5.95 7.07
CA GLU A 122 13.60 6.46 6.36
C GLU A 122 12.31 6.13 7.10
N PRO A 123 11.81 7.01 7.99
CA PRO A 123 10.44 6.94 8.47
C PRO A 123 9.46 7.16 7.30
N PHE A 124 8.33 6.45 7.34
CA PHE A 124 7.29 6.59 6.34
C PHE A 124 5.89 6.48 6.96
N VAL A 125 4.93 7.08 6.28
CA VAL A 125 3.50 6.91 6.52
C VAL A 125 2.84 6.60 5.17
N ARG A 126 1.89 5.66 5.18
CA ARG A 126 1.04 5.32 4.05
C ARG A 126 -0.39 5.24 4.52
N TYR A 127 -1.29 5.78 3.72
CA TYR A 127 -2.73 5.75 3.93
C TYR A 127 -3.42 5.18 2.70
N TRP A 128 -4.45 4.35 2.90
CA TRP A 128 -5.35 3.89 1.87
C TRP A 128 -6.79 4.05 2.33
N HIS A 129 -7.63 4.49 1.42
CA HIS A 129 -9.08 4.49 1.54
C HIS A 129 -9.65 3.82 0.30
N ILE A 130 -10.40 2.74 0.48
CA ILE A 130 -11.09 2.01 -0.58
C ILE A 130 -12.57 2.10 -0.28
N ASP A 131 -13.35 2.56 -1.25
CA ASP A 131 -14.80 2.68 -1.15
C ASP A 131 -15.48 1.31 -1.14
N PRO A 132 -16.76 1.21 -0.75
CA PRO A 132 -17.50 -0.04 -0.79
C PRO A 132 -17.50 -0.65 -2.19
N SER A 133 -17.47 -1.97 -2.26
CA SER A 133 -17.56 -2.69 -3.53
C SER A 133 -18.95 -2.60 -4.16
N HIS A 134 -19.05 -2.97 -5.42
CA HIS A 134 -20.31 -3.42 -5.98
C HIS A 134 -20.77 -4.71 -5.29
N VAL A 135 -22.06 -5.01 -5.40
CA VAL A 135 -22.59 -6.31 -4.95
C VAL A 135 -21.91 -7.41 -5.76
N GLY A 136 -21.22 -8.31 -5.08
CA GLY A 136 -20.75 -9.57 -5.63
C GLY A 136 -21.75 -10.68 -5.29
N CYS A 137 -21.91 -11.64 -6.18
CA CYS A 137 -22.72 -12.82 -5.93
C CYS A 137 -21.95 -14.09 -6.30
N SER A 138 -22.10 -15.14 -5.48
CA SER A 138 -21.86 -16.53 -5.83
C SER A 138 -23.20 -17.21 -6.02
N ASP A 139 -23.20 -18.51 -6.33
CA ASP A 139 -24.45 -19.28 -6.43
C ASP A 139 -25.16 -19.43 -5.08
N GLU A 140 -24.45 -19.19 -3.98
CA GLU A 140 -24.93 -19.42 -2.61
C GLU A 140 -25.31 -18.13 -1.88
N THR A 141 -24.63 -17.01 -2.18
CA THR A 141 -24.83 -15.76 -1.45
C THR A 141 -24.42 -14.54 -2.26
N CYS A 142 -24.99 -13.38 -1.88
CA CYS A 142 -24.57 -12.08 -2.38
C CYS A 142 -24.14 -11.19 -1.23
N GLY A 143 -23.14 -10.35 -1.46
CA GLY A 143 -22.63 -9.42 -0.47
C GLY A 143 -21.89 -8.23 -1.06
N ILE A 144 -21.62 -7.24 -0.24
CA ILE A 144 -20.75 -6.11 -0.54
C ILE A 144 -19.58 -6.10 0.44
N GLU A 145 -18.42 -5.79 -0.05
CA GLU A 145 -17.27 -5.46 0.80
C GLU A 145 -17.45 -4.00 1.28
N PRO A 146 -17.50 -3.74 2.59
CA PRO A 146 -17.61 -2.39 3.10
C PRO A 146 -16.36 -1.57 2.77
N ASN A 147 -16.43 -0.26 3.00
CA ASN A 147 -15.23 0.58 2.86
C ASN A 147 -14.11 0.11 3.78
N ASN A 148 -12.89 0.26 3.29
CA ASN A 148 -11.68 -0.11 4.04
C ASN A 148 -10.76 1.12 4.17
N ARG A 149 -10.18 1.29 5.37
CA ARG A 149 -9.14 2.27 5.65
C ARG A 149 -7.93 1.56 6.24
N THR A 150 -6.78 1.81 5.67
CA THR A 150 -5.51 1.25 6.15
C THR A 150 -4.53 2.39 6.41
N GLU A 151 -3.96 2.41 7.60
CA GLU A 151 -2.88 3.32 7.97
C GLU A 151 -1.65 2.46 8.29
N GLU A 152 -0.56 2.75 7.61
CA GLU A 152 0.72 2.09 7.82
C GLU A 152 1.76 3.14 8.15
N TYR A 153 2.52 2.93 9.20
CA TYR A 153 3.69 3.73 9.53
C TYR A 153 4.83 2.82 9.92
N GLY A 154 6.03 3.24 9.61
CA GLY A 154 7.20 2.43 9.89
C GLY A 154 8.50 3.14 9.67
N LEU A 155 9.57 2.40 9.87
CA LEU A 155 10.93 2.83 9.72
C LEU A 155 11.68 1.85 8.84
N ARG A 156 12.26 2.33 7.75
CA ARG A 156 13.21 1.58 6.93
C ARG A 156 14.62 2.02 7.28
N MET A 157 15.50 1.08 7.39
CA MET A 157 16.93 1.32 7.48
C MET A 157 17.67 0.36 6.57
N GLY A 158 18.78 0.78 6.03
CA GLY A 158 19.52 -0.07 5.12
C GLY A 158 20.87 0.50 4.75
N VAL A 159 21.55 -0.30 3.95
CA VAL A 159 22.92 -0.09 3.49
C VAL A 159 22.91 -0.24 1.98
N ASN A 160 23.47 0.73 1.26
CA ASN A 160 23.73 0.64 -0.17
C ASN A 160 25.25 0.49 -0.38
N PHE A 161 25.63 -0.44 -1.24
CA PHE A 161 27.03 -0.74 -1.60
C PHE A 161 27.36 -0.15 -2.97
#